data_a78b24572b66242ac9efda5df80bc1ad
#
_entry.id   a78b24572b66242ac9efda5df80bc1ad
#
_cell.length_a   1.000
_cell.length_b   1.000
_cell.length_c   1.000
_cell.angle_alpha   90.00
_cell.angle_beta   90.00
_cell.angle_gamma   90.00
#
_symmetry.space_group_name_H-M   'P 1'
#
loop_
_entity.id
_entity.type
_entity.pdbx_description
1 polymer ?
#
loop_
_entity_poly.entity_id
_entity_poly.type
_entity_poly.pdbx_seq_one_letter_code
_entity_poly.pdbx_strand_id
1 'polypeptide(L)'
;IQEKTNEAIDYFRERETYKGAAKQQYIMTSANNLAVLLASVLEQIQKELSSDLPSSQQCQKPGQGKPKPGDLKKMQKDLQDHMEKMKKGKKPGDSGQKFSEELVKMLAKQEKIRLALKEFENSLENNKDVKSLKEAIEKMEQTEQDIANKNITIETLLRQQQIINKLL
;
A
#
# COMPACT_ATOMS: atom_id res chain seq x y z
N ILE A 1 -16.85 -4.08 -11.98
CA ILE A 1 -16.32 -3.79 -13.32
C ILE A 1 -16.24 -5.06 -14.15
N GLN A 2 -15.56 -6.12 -13.70
CA GLN A 2 -15.36 -7.36 -14.46
C GLN A 2 -16.66 -7.99 -14.98
N GLU A 3 -17.70 -8.10 -14.14
CA GLU A 3 -19.01 -8.61 -14.55
C GLU A 3 -19.61 -7.79 -15.70
N LYS A 4 -19.58 -6.45 -15.58
CA LYS A 4 -20.10 -5.55 -16.63
C LYS A 4 -19.26 -5.58 -17.91
N THR A 5 -17.98 -5.91 -17.81
CA THR A 5 -17.13 -6.13 -18.98
C THR A 5 -17.56 -7.38 -19.73
N ASN A 6 -17.83 -8.48 -19.01
CA ASN A 6 -18.32 -9.71 -19.61
C ASN A 6 -19.69 -9.50 -20.30
N GLU A 7 -20.64 -8.82 -19.60
CA GLU A 7 -21.93 -8.45 -20.21
C GLU A 7 -21.75 -7.63 -21.50
N ALA A 8 -20.83 -6.67 -21.52
CA ALA A 8 -20.56 -5.89 -22.74
C ALA A 8 -20.05 -6.76 -23.89
N ILE A 9 -19.13 -7.69 -23.59
CA ILE A 9 -18.59 -8.62 -24.59
C ILE A 9 -19.71 -9.50 -25.16
N ASP A 10 -20.58 -10.03 -24.31
CA ASP A 10 -21.69 -10.89 -24.73
C ASP A 10 -22.67 -10.14 -25.65
N TYR A 11 -23.05 -8.89 -25.30
CA TYR A 11 -23.89 -8.06 -26.16
C TYR A 11 -23.25 -7.78 -27.53
N PHE A 12 -21.93 -7.57 -27.59
CA PHE A 12 -21.25 -7.41 -28.88
C PHE A 12 -21.21 -8.71 -29.69
N ARG A 13 -21.08 -9.86 -29.05
CA ARG A 13 -21.16 -11.19 -29.72
C ARG A 13 -22.55 -11.44 -30.30
N GLU A 14 -23.59 -11.03 -29.59
CA GLU A 14 -24.99 -11.14 -30.01
C GLU A 14 -25.41 -10.05 -31.02
N ARG A 15 -24.45 -9.20 -31.44
CA ARG A 15 -24.67 -8.05 -32.35
C ARG A 15 -25.64 -6.98 -31.78
N GLU A 16 -25.86 -6.98 -30.48
CA GLU A 16 -26.65 -5.95 -29.79
C GLU A 16 -25.75 -4.73 -29.45
N THR A 17 -25.24 -4.08 -30.50
CA THR A 17 -24.21 -3.05 -30.40
C THR A 17 -24.58 -1.88 -29.49
N TYR A 18 -25.87 -1.48 -29.48
CA TYR A 18 -26.35 -0.39 -28.63
C TYR A 18 -26.23 -0.75 -27.13
N LYS A 19 -26.62 -1.96 -26.75
CA LYS A 19 -26.51 -2.43 -25.37
C LYS A 19 -25.05 -2.60 -24.95
N GLY A 20 -24.21 -3.16 -25.84
CA GLY A 20 -22.78 -3.27 -25.63
C GLY A 20 -22.11 -1.92 -25.42
N ALA A 21 -22.44 -0.91 -26.23
CA ALA A 21 -21.93 0.45 -26.09
C ALA A 21 -22.35 1.11 -24.77
N ALA A 22 -23.62 0.93 -24.35
CA ALA A 22 -24.09 1.45 -23.06
C ALA A 22 -23.34 0.84 -21.87
N LYS A 23 -23.05 -0.48 -21.90
CA LYS A 23 -22.24 -1.14 -20.88
C LYS A 23 -20.80 -0.67 -20.89
N GLN A 24 -20.21 -0.49 -22.09
CA GLN A 24 -18.87 0.06 -22.23
C GLN A 24 -18.76 1.47 -21.63
N GLN A 25 -19.73 2.33 -21.90
CA GLN A 25 -19.78 3.67 -21.32
C GLN A 25 -19.88 3.62 -19.79
N TYR A 26 -20.68 2.72 -19.23
CA TYR A 26 -20.76 2.50 -17.78
C TYR A 26 -19.41 2.07 -17.20
N ILE A 27 -18.70 1.13 -17.85
CA ILE A 27 -17.39 0.66 -17.43
C ILE A 27 -16.39 1.81 -17.43
N MET A 28 -16.35 2.60 -18.51
CA MET A 28 -15.46 3.76 -18.63
C MET A 28 -15.73 4.79 -17.54
N THR A 29 -17.00 5.12 -17.28
CA THR A 29 -17.37 6.05 -16.20
C THR A 29 -16.96 5.52 -14.83
N SER A 30 -17.20 4.23 -14.57
CA SER A 30 -16.82 3.60 -13.31
C SER A 30 -15.32 3.57 -13.11
N ALA A 31 -14.54 3.28 -14.17
CA ALA A 31 -13.08 3.31 -14.13
C ALA A 31 -12.54 4.72 -13.88
N ASN A 32 -13.13 5.73 -14.53
CA ASN A 32 -12.76 7.12 -14.32
C ASN A 32 -13.06 7.59 -12.91
N ASN A 33 -14.24 7.25 -12.36
CA ASN A 33 -14.61 7.58 -10.99
C ASN A 33 -13.65 6.90 -9.99
N LEU A 34 -13.26 5.65 -10.25
CA LEU A 34 -12.27 4.95 -9.45
C LEU A 34 -10.89 5.65 -9.50
N ALA A 35 -10.46 6.08 -10.68
CA ALA A 35 -9.21 6.82 -10.84
C ALA A 35 -9.21 8.14 -10.05
N VAL A 36 -10.30 8.90 -10.10
CA VAL A 36 -10.47 10.15 -9.33
C VAL A 36 -10.44 9.86 -7.83
N LEU A 37 -11.14 8.82 -7.38
CA LEU A 37 -11.15 8.40 -5.97
C LEU A 37 -9.74 7.99 -5.51
N LEU A 38 -9.02 7.21 -6.30
CA LEU A 38 -7.65 6.82 -6.01
C LEU A 38 -6.71 8.02 -5.95
N ALA A 39 -6.86 9.00 -6.86
CA ALA A 39 -6.08 10.22 -6.84
C ALA A 39 -6.31 11.03 -5.55
N SER A 40 -7.57 11.17 -5.11
CA SER A 40 -7.91 11.87 -3.87
C SER A 40 -7.35 11.15 -2.62
N VAL A 41 -7.42 9.82 -2.59
CA VAL A 41 -6.85 9.00 -1.51
C VAL A 41 -5.33 9.13 -1.48
N LEU A 42 -4.66 9.11 -2.64
CA LEU A 42 -3.23 9.32 -2.74
C LEU A 42 -2.81 10.70 -2.21
N GLU A 43 -3.53 11.75 -2.58
CA GLU A 43 -3.27 13.11 -2.07
C GLU A 43 -3.43 13.18 -0.54
N GLN A 44 -4.48 12.55 0.00
CA GLN A 44 -4.70 12.48 1.45
C GLN A 44 -3.58 11.71 2.15
N ILE A 45 -3.17 10.55 1.61
CA ILE A 45 -2.07 9.76 2.13
C ILE A 45 -0.76 10.55 2.10
N GLN A 46 -0.48 11.29 1.02
CA GLN A 46 0.71 12.14 0.93
C GLN A 46 0.70 13.23 2.01
N LYS A 47 -0.44 13.84 2.29
CA LYS A 47 -0.60 14.83 3.37
C LYS A 47 -0.36 14.20 4.74
N GLU A 48 -0.97 13.06 5.03
CA GLU A 48 -0.79 12.33 6.29
C GLU A 48 0.67 11.88 6.48
N LEU A 49 1.29 11.33 5.43
CA LEU A 49 2.69 10.91 5.46
C LEU A 49 3.68 12.07 5.63
N SER A 50 3.33 13.27 5.17
CA SER A 50 4.15 14.46 5.39
C SER A 50 4.02 15.00 6.80
N SER A 51 2.89 14.74 7.49
CA SER A 51 2.67 15.14 8.88
C SER A 51 3.19 14.14 9.91
N ASP A 52 3.29 12.84 9.55
CA ASP A 52 3.78 11.77 10.43
C ASP A 52 5.32 11.65 10.49
N LEU A 53 6.05 12.49 9.76
CA LEU A 53 7.50 12.58 9.94
C LEU A 53 7.78 13.31 11.25
N PRO A 54 8.46 12.68 12.23
CA PRO A 54 8.82 13.38 13.46
C PRO A 54 9.68 14.60 13.08
N SER A 55 9.11 15.77 13.26
CA SER A 55 9.85 17.02 13.18
C SER A 55 10.83 17.03 14.36
N SER A 56 12.06 16.56 14.13
CA SER A 56 13.16 16.98 15.00
C SER A 56 13.22 18.49 14.88
N GLN A 57 12.93 19.16 16.01
CA GLN A 57 13.00 20.61 16.14
C GLN A 57 14.31 21.14 15.55
N GLN A 58 14.25 21.67 14.36
CA GLN A 58 15.03 22.82 13.93
C GLN A 58 14.58 23.23 12.52
N CYS A 59 14.22 24.50 12.40
CA CYS A 59 13.78 25.16 11.19
C CYS A 59 14.72 24.87 10.00
N GLN A 60 14.28 24.03 9.07
CA GLN A 60 14.77 24.08 7.68
C GLN A 60 13.72 23.44 6.77
N LYS A 61 13.41 24.10 5.69
CA LYS A 61 12.51 23.85 4.55
C LYS A 61 11.86 22.45 4.45
N PRO A 62 10.53 22.35 4.22
CA PRO A 62 9.88 21.05 3.94
C PRO A 62 10.45 20.49 2.63
N GLY A 63 11.19 19.38 2.71
CA GLY A 63 11.48 18.63 1.51
C GLY A 63 12.80 17.90 1.34
N GLN A 64 13.76 17.86 2.29
CA GLN A 64 15.03 17.18 2.02
C GLN A 64 15.70 16.51 3.24
N GLY A 65 15.00 15.67 3.96
CA GLY A 65 15.60 14.77 4.92
C GLY A 65 15.30 13.32 4.55
N LYS A 66 16.28 12.56 4.02
CA LYS A 66 16.10 11.10 3.87
C LYS A 66 15.85 10.50 5.26
N PRO A 67 14.81 9.67 5.43
CA PRO A 67 14.53 9.04 6.72
C PRO A 67 15.72 8.18 7.15
N LYS A 68 16.13 8.32 8.41
CA LYS A 68 17.21 7.51 8.98
C LYS A 68 16.73 6.08 9.24
N PRO A 69 17.60 5.06 9.27
CA PRO A 69 17.21 3.68 9.52
C PRO A 69 16.34 3.48 10.77
N GLY A 70 16.63 4.24 11.85
CA GLY A 70 15.82 4.21 13.07
C GLY A 70 14.40 4.72 12.91
N ASP A 71 14.18 5.71 12.04
CA ASP A 71 12.85 6.22 11.72
C ASP A 71 12.06 5.21 10.91
N LEU A 72 12.70 4.54 9.95
CA LEU A 72 12.10 3.48 9.14
C LEU A 72 11.65 2.28 9.99
N LYS A 73 12.48 1.90 10.98
CA LYS A 73 12.12 0.86 11.94
C LYS A 73 10.89 1.25 12.77
N LYS A 74 10.83 2.49 13.26
CA LYS A 74 9.67 3.00 14.00
C LYS A 74 8.41 2.98 13.12
N MET A 75 8.51 3.49 11.91
CA MET A 75 7.40 3.46 10.94
C MET A 75 6.91 2.03 10.65
N GLN A 76 7.85 1.07 10.55
CA GLN A 76 7.52 -0.34 10.32
C GLN A 76 6.81 -0.96 11.53
N LYS A 77 7.21 -0.59 12.74
CA LYS A 77 6.54 -1.03 13.97
C LYS A 77 5.12 -0.47 14.08
N ASP A 78 4.96 0.81 13.82
CA ASP A 78 3.64 1.47 13.83
C ASP A 78 2.69 0.82 12.80
N LEU A 79 3.23 0.43 11.64
CA LEU A 79 2.47 -0.30 10.62
C LEU A 79 2.07 -1.69 11.10
N GLN A 80 2.97 -2.44 11.75
CA GLN A 80 2.65 -3.75 12.34
C GLN A 80 1.53 -3.63 13.38
N ASP A 81 1.63 -2.66 14.29
CA ASP A 81 0.61 -2.42 15.33
C ASP A 81 -0.75 -2.10 14.70
N HIS A 82 -0.76 -1.35 13.58
CA HIS A 82 -1.98 -1.04 12.85
C HIS A 82 -2.58 -2.31 12.21
N MET A 83 -1.76 -3.14 11.57
CA MET A 83 -2.19 -4.42 11.00
C MET A 83 -2.78 -5.37 12.05
N GLU A 84 -2.17 -5.43 13.24
CA GLU A 84 -2.67 -6.24 14.35
C GLU A 84 -4.04 -5.74 14.85
N LYS A 85 -4.20 -4.43 15.00
CA LYS A 85 -5.48 -3.82 15.39
C LYS A 85 -6.57 -4.12 14.37
N MET A 86 -6.26 -3.97 13.08
CA MET A 86 -7.20 -4.31 12.01
C MET A 86 -7.60 -5.79 12.04
N LYS A 87 -6.64 -6.68 12.25
CA LYS A 87 -6.91 -8.12 12.32
C LYS A 87 -7.80 -8.47 13.52
N LYS A 88 -7.54 -7.88 14.68
CA LYS A 88 -8.34 -8.07 15.92
C LYS A 88 -9.74 -7.45 15.81
N GLY A 89 -9.86 -6.33 15.11
CA GLY A 89 -11.13 -5.60 14.91
C GLY A 89 -12.01 -6.11 13.78
N LYS A 90 -11.50 -7.07 12.98
CA LYS A 90 -12.22 -7.59 11.81
C LYS A 90 -13.42 -8.43 12.25
N LYS A 91 -14.64 -7.91 12.06
CA LYS A 91 -15.87 -8.70 12.17
C LYS A 91 -16.07 -9.51 10.88
N PRO A 92 -16.64 -10.74 10.95
CA PRO A 92 -17.04 -11.47 9.75
C PRO A 92 -17.99 -10.59 8.92
N GLY A 93 -17.59 -10.24 7.68
CA GLY A 93 -18.37 -9.37 6.81
C GLY A 93 -17.86 -7.93 6.66
N ASP A 94 -16.80 -7.53 7.36
CA ASP A 94 -16.16 -6.20 7.24
C ASP A 94 -15.36 -6.09 5.92
N SER A 95 -16.09 -6.00 4.81
CA SER A 95 -15.55 -5.72 3.47
C SER A 95 -15.92 -4.31 2.99
N GLY A 96 -16.27 -3.43 3.93
CA GLY A 96 -16.74 -2.09 3.64
C GLY A 96 -15.66 -1.16 3.07
N GLN A 97 -16.10 -0.02 2.56
CA GLN A 97 -15.25 1.03 1.99
C GLN A 97 -14.13 1.45 2.96
N LYS A 98 -14.46 1.65 4.26
CA LYS A 98 -13.49 2.02 5.30
C LYS A 98 -12.35 0.99 5.45
N PHE A 99 -12.68 -0.30 5.40
CA PHE A 99 -11.67 -1.36 5.46
C PHE A 99 -10.72 -1.31 4.25
N SER A 100 -11.26 -1.07 3.05
CA SER A 100 -10.46 -0.92 1.83
C SER A 100 -9.58 0.33 1.88
N GLU A 101 -10.07 1.45 2.40
CA GLU A 101 -9.29 2.68 2.60
C GLU A 101 -8.12 2.46 3.56
N GLU A 102 -8.35 1.77 4.69
CA GLU A 102 -7.28 1.44 5.64
C GLU A 102 -6.20 0.54 5.03
N LEU A 103 -6.60 -0.44 4.20
CA LEU A 103 -5.64 -1.29 3.48
C LEU A 103 -4.80 -0.49 2.48
N VAL A 104 -5.40 0.45 1.75
CA VAL A 104 -4.68 1.33 0.82
C VAL A 104 -3.68 2.21 1.56
N LYS A 105 -4.06 2.77 2.71
CA LYS A 105 -3.15 3.55 3.58
C LYS A 105 -1.97 2.71 4.07
N MET A 106 -2.24 1.48 4.51
CA MET A 106 -1.17 0.56 4.95
C MET A 106 -0.23 0.18 3.80
N LEU A 107 -0.77 -0.09 2.61
CA LEU A 107 0.01 -0.41 1.42
C LEU A 107 0.94 0.75 1.06
N ALA A 108 0.42 1.97 1.02
CA ALA A 108 1.22 3.16 0.73
C ALA A 108 2.32 3.41 1.78
N LYS A 109 2.02 3.19 3.07
CA LYS A 109 3.03 3.29 4.14
C LYS A 109 4.13 2.22 3.97
N GLN A 110 3.76 0.97 3.68
CA GLN A 110 4.71 -0.12 3.46
C GLN A 110 5.61 0.16 2.26
N GLU A 111 5.03 0.58 1.14
CA GLU A 111 5.78 0.94 -0.07
C GLU A 111 6.76 2.08 0.18
N LYS A 112 6.35 3.13 0.90
CA LYS A 112 7.23 4.26 1.26
C LYS A 112 8.44 3.79 2.05
N ILE A 113 8.24 2.93 3.06
CA ILE A 113 9.33 2.38 3.87
C ILE A 113 10.27 1.55 2.98
N ARG A 114 9.72 0.71 2.11
CA ARG A 114 10.49 -0.12 1.18
C ARG A 114 11.33 0.70 0.22
N LEU A 115 10.76 1.74 -0.37
CA LEU A 115 11.49 2.64 -1.28
C LEU A 115 12.63 3.37 -0.57
N ALA A 116 12.39 3.86 0.64
CA ALA A 116 13.43 4.49 1.45
C ALA A 116 14.56 3.51 1.83
N LEU A 117 14.23 2.24 2.10
CA LEU A 117 15.23 1.20 2.33
C LEU A 117 16.03 0.85 1.08
N LYS A 118 15.41 0.82 -0.11
CA LYS A 118 16.12 0.64 -1.38
C LYS A 118 17.10 1.78 -1.65
N GLU A 119 16.71 3.02 -1.37
CA GLU A 119 17.64 4.15 -1.49
C GLU A 119 18.81 4.03 -0.51
N PHE A 120 18.55 3.57 0.72
CA PHE A 120 19.58 3.34 1.71
C PHE A 120 20.50 2.19 1.31
N GLU A 121 19.98 1.07 0.84
CA GLU A 121 20.74 -0.06 0.30
C GLU A 121 21.70 0.38 -0.81
N ASN A 122 21.21 1.18 -1.75
CA ASN A 122 22.02 1.69 -2.86
C ASN A 122 23.15 2.63 -2.40
N SER A 123 23.07 3.18 -1.19
CA SER A 123 24.09 4.05 -0.59
C SER A 123 25.17 3.28 0.20
N LEU A 124 24.96 1.99 0.43
CA LEU A 124 25.91 1.14 1.16
C LEU A 124 26.83 0.41 0.19
N GLU A 125 28.14 0.63 0.32
CA GLU A 125 29.15 -0.16 -0.38
C GLU A 125 29.35 -1.51 0.33
N ASN A 126 29.03 -2.60 -0.37
CA ASN A 126 29.37 -4.02 -0.09
C ASN A 126 29.61 -4.39 1.40
N ASN A 127 28.55 -4.49 2.18
CA ASN A 127 28.64 -4.92 3.58
C ASN A 127 27.63 -6.08 3.85
N LYS A 128 27.88 -6.85 4.92
CA LYS A 128 26.92 -7.89 5.38
C LYS A 128 25.51 -7.37 5.60
N ASP A 129 25.39 -6.08 5.91
CA ASP A 129 24.13 -5.38 6.12
C ASP A 129 23.28 -5.30 4.85
N VAL A 130 23.89 -5.24 3.65
CA VAL A 130 23.18 -5.22 2.36
C VAL A 130 22.35 -6.48 2.15
N LYS A 131 22.85 -7.66 2.54
CA LYS A 131 22.09 -8.91 2.43
C LYS A 131 20.85 -8.90 3.33
N SER A 132 20.99 -8.43 4.55
CA SER A 132 19.88 -8.30 5.50
C SER A 132 18.82 -7.33 5.00
N LEU A 133 19.24 -6.21 4.40
CA LEU A 133 18.33 -5.22 3.80
C LEU A 133 17.59 -5.78 2.59
N LYS A 134 18.27 -6.49 1.68
CA LYS A 134 17.62 -7.16 0.54
C LYS A 134 16.53 -8.12 0.98
N GLU A 135 16.84 -8.99 1.95
CA GLU A 135 15.85 -9.91 2.50
C GLU A 135 14.68 -9.19 3.18
N ALA A 136 14.92 -8.03 3.83
CA ALA A 136 13.86 -7.21 4.38
C ALA A 136 12.97 -6.62 3.28
N ILE A 137 13.56 -6.09 2.21
CA ILE A 137 12.85 -5.52 1.05
C ILE A 137 11.97 -6.59 0.37
N GLU A 138 12.50 -7.79 0.13
CA GLU A 138 11.71 -8.90 -0.44
C GLU A 138 10.51 -9.28 0.44
N LYS A 139 10.69 -9.30 1.76
CA LYS A 139 9.60 -9.56 2.71
C LYS A 139 8.57 -8.43 2.73
N MET A 140 8.99 -7.20 2.51
CA MET A 140 8.08 -6.06 2.36
C MET A 140 7.23 -6.20 1.10
N GLU A 141 7.82 -6.57 -0.04
CA GLU A 141 7.08 -6.80 -1.29
C GLU A 141 6.02 -7.91 -1.14
N GLN A 142 6.36 -9.01 -0.45
CA GLN A 142 5.39 -10.07 -0.13
C GLN A 142 4.26 -9.57 0.77
N THR A 143 4.57 -8.69 1.73
CA THR A 143 3.56 -8.10 2.60
C THR A 143 2.64 -7.14 1.85
N GLU A 144 3.19 -6.35 0.92
CA GLU A 144 2.40 -5.48 0.03
C GLU A 144 1.39 -6.30 -0.79
N GLN A 145 1.80 -7.47 -1.30
CA GLN A 145 0.89 -8.38 -2.00
C GLN A 145 -0.22 -8.91 -1.08
N ASP A 146 0.11 -9.29 0.16
CA ASP A 146 -0.90 -9.75 1.13
C ASP A 146 -1.92 -8.64 1.44
N ILE A 147 -1.45 -7.40 1.65
CA ILE A 147 -2.32 -6.24 1.90
C ILE A 147 -3.21 -5.96 0.69
N ALA A 148 -2.64 -5.94 -0.52
CA ALA A 148 -3.37 -5.69 -1.76
C ALA A 148 -4.46 -6.74 -2.00
N ASN A 149 -4.17 -8.01 -1.65
CA ASN A 149 -5.12 -9.11 -1.75
C ASN A 149 -6.09 -9.20 -0.55
N LYS A 150 -6.05 -8.24 0.38
CA LYS A 150 -6.87 -8.21 1.61
C LYS A 150 -6.66 -9.45 2.50
N ASN A 151 -5.49 -10.07 2.41
CA ASN A 151 -5.13 -11.33 3.07
C ASN A 151 -4.12 -11.11 4.21
N ILE A 152 -4.51 -10.35 5.24
CA ILE A 152 -3.67 -10.14 6.42
C ILE A 152 -3.80 -11.36 7.35
N THR A 153 -2.86 -12.28 7.23
CA THR A 153 -2.80 -13.52 8.01
C THR A 153 -1.88 -13.40 9.24
N ILE A 154 -1.74 -14.48 9.99
CA ILE A 154 -0.70 -14.59 11.05
C ILE A 154 0.68 -14.58 10.41
N GLU A 155 0.84 -15.21 9.24
CA GLU A 155 2.10 -15.24 8.50
C GLU A 155 2.53 -13.85 8.05
N THR A 156 1.58 -13.02 7.60
CA THR A 156 1.84 -11.61 7.28
C THR A 156 2.40 -10.85 8.49
N LEU A 157 1.81 -11.04 9.69
CA LEU A 157 2.28 -10.41 10.92
C LEU A 157 3.66 -10.94 11.36
N LEU A 158 3.91 -12.24 11.25
CA LEU A 158 5.23 -12.83 11.53
C LEU A 158 6.29 -12.28 10.57
N ARG A 159 5.94 -12.09 9.30
CA ARG A 159 6.82 -11.49 8.30
C ARG A 159 7.15 -10.04 8.67
N GLN A 160 6.18 -9.27 9.14
CA GLN A 160 6.41 -7.92 9.66
C GLN A 160 7.42 -7.91 10.82
N GLN A 161 7.29 -8.84 11.76
CA GLN A 161 8.24 -8.97 12.87
C GLN A 161 9.66 -9.32 12.37
N GLN A 162 9.77 -10.18 11.37
CA GLN A 162 11.07 -10.50 10.74
C GLN A 162 11.70 -9.29 10.05
N ILE A 163 10.89 -8.45 9.37
CA ILE A 163 11.34 -7.20 8.77
C ILE A 163 11.92 -6.28 9.84
N ILE A 164 11.17 -6.05 10.93
CA ILE A 164 11.61 -5.19 12.03
C ILE A 164 12.94 -5.67 12.64
N ASN A 165 13.09 -6.98 12.79
CA ASN A 165 14.33 -7.59 13.33
C ASN A 165 15.53 -7.42 12.39
N LYS A 166 15.29 -7.33 11.07
CA LYS A 166 16.37 -7.11 10.07
C LYS A 166 16.75 -5.63 9.93
N LEU A 167 15.94 -4.73 10.46
CA LEU A 167 16.22 -3.30 10.54
C LEU A 167 16.97 -2.90 11.83
N LEU A 168 17.45 -3.88 12.59
CA LEU A 168 18.32 -3.72 13.74
C LEU A 168 19.77 -3.68 13.29
#